data_7df489a166717760e4d8f3edfca601cd
#
_entry.id   7df489a166717760e4d8f3edfca601cd
#
_cell.length_a   1.000
_cell.length_b   1.000
_cell.length_c   1.000
_cell.angle_alpha   90.00
_cell.angle_beta   90.00
_cell.angle_gamma   90.00
#
_symmetry.space_group_name_H-M   'P 1'
#
loop_
_entity.id
_entity.type
_entity.pdbx_description
1 polymer ?
#
loop_
_entity_poly.entity_id
_entity_poly.type
_entity_poly.pdbx_seq_one_letter_code
_entity_poly.pdbx_strand_id
1 'polypeptide(L)' 'MPNCQETLKELELFLDSELPNARIEEIMAHLTGCTDCQGAYEFHAELR' A
#
# COMPACT_ATOMS: atom_id res chain seq x y z
N MET A 1 -4.48 2.50 12.74
CA MET A 1 -3.80 2.54 11.42
C MET A 1 -3.04 1.25 11.19
N PRO A 2 -3.00 0.76 9.97
CA PRO A 2 -2.21 -0.44 9.71
C PRO A 2 -0.73 -0.15 9.87
N ASN A 3 0.02 -1.15 10.32
CA ASN A 3 1.48 -1.01 10.38
C ASN A 3 2.08 -1.33 9.01
N CYS A 4 3.41 -1.18 8.87
CA CYS A 4 4.06 -1.41 7.58
C CYS A 4 3.87 -2.83 7.07
N GLN A 5 3.88 -3.82 7.97
CA GLN A 5 3.69 -5.22 7.55
C GLN A 5 2.31 -5.44 6.96
N GLU A 6 1.29 -4.88 7.59
CA GLU A 6 -0.08 -5.01 7.07
C GLU A 6 -0.23 -4.26 5.76
N THR A 7 0.37 -3.08 5.65
CA THR A 7 0.34 -2.31 4.42
C THR A 7 1.00 -3.09 3.29
N LEU A 8 2.14 -3.72 3.55
CA LEU A 8 2.83 -4.50 2.53
C LEU A 8 2.00 -5.69 2.05
N LYS A 9 1.30 -6.34 2.98
CA LYS A 9 0.42 -7.45 2.60
C LYS A 9 -0.74 -6.99 1.73
N GLU A 10 -1.23 -5.79 1.96
CA GLU A 10 -2.37 -5.26 1.22
C GLU A 10 -1.99 -4.56 -0.08
N LEU A 11 -0.70 -4.31 -0.31
CA LEU A 11 -0.28 -3.62 -1.53
C LEU A 11 -0.69 -4.34 -2.80
N GLU A 12 -0.64 -5.67 -2.80
CA GLU A 12 -1.07 -6.42 -3.98
C GLU A 12 -2.54 -6.19 -4.27
N LEU A 13 -3.37 -6.23 -3.23
CA LEU A 13 -4.79 -5.96 -3.38
C LEU A 13 -5.04 -4.51 -3.77
N PHE A 14 -4.24 -3.61 -3.23
CA PHE A 14 -4.33 -2.19 -3.56
C PHE A 14 -4.08 -1.96 -5.05
N LEU A 15 -3.04 -2.58 -5.59
CA LEU A 15 -2.70 -2.43 -7.01
C LEU A 15 -3.73 -3.09 -7.92
N ASP A 16 -4.38 -4.14 -7.44
CA ASP A 16 -5.42 -4.83 -8.20
C ASP A 16 -6.80 -4.19 -8.01
N SER A 17 -6.88 -3.13 -7.23
CA SER A 17 -8.12 -2.40 -6.95
C SER A 17 -9.19 -3.26 -6.27
N GLU A 18 -8.77 -4.21 -5.45
CA GLU A 18 -9.70 -5.11 -4.75
C GLU A 18 -10.06 -4.63 -3.35
N LEU A 19 -9.46 -3.52 -2.89
CA LEU A 19 -9.73 -2.99 -1.57
C LEU A 19 -10.87 -1.98 -1.60
N PRO A 20 -11.65 -1.88 -0.50
CA PRO A 20 -12.64 -0.81 -0.40
C PRO A 20 -11.96 0.55 -0.30
N ASN A 21 -12.71 1.62 -0.64
CA ASN A 21 -12.16 2.96 -0.66
C ASN A 21 -11.56 3.38 0.68
N ALA A 22 -12.18 2.97 1.78
CA ALA A 22 -11.67 3.31 3.11
C ALA A 22 -10.27 2.75 3.35
N ARG A 23 -10.03 1.52 2.89
CA ARG A 23 -8.71 0.92 3.05
C ARG A 23 -7.69 1.56 2.11
N ILE A 24 -8.12 1.91 0.92
CA ILE A 24 -7.25 2.59 -0.04
C ILE A 24 -6.74 3.90 0.56
N GLU A 25 -7.64 4.67 1.19
CA GLU A 25 -7.25 5.92 1.82
C GLU A 25 -6.26 5.71 2.97
N GLU A 26 -6.47 4.66 3.76
CA GLU A 26 -5.54 4.33 4.85
C GLU A 26 -4.15 3.99 4.32
N ILE A 27 -4.09 3.21 3.26
CA ILE A 27 -2.82 2.83 2.66
C ILE A 27 -2.12 4.06 2.07
N MET A 28 -2.85 4.91 1.39
CA MET A 28 -2.27 6.12 0.83
C MET A 28 -1.72 7.04 1.92
N ALA A 29 -2.44 7.16 3.02
CA ALA A 29 -1.97 7.96 4.16
C ALA A 29 -0.71 7.36 4.76
N HIS A 30 -0.65 6.04 4.88
CA HIS A 30 0.53 5.37 5.39
C HIS A 30 1.73 5.57 4.46
N LEU A 31 1.52 5.43 3.16
CA LEU A 31 2.58 5.60 2.18
C LEU A 31 3.16 7.02 2.23
N THR A 32 2.32 8.00 2.49
CA THR A 32 2.78 9.38 2.58
C THR A 32 3.75 9.57 3.75
N GLY A 33 3.57 8.82 4.83
CA GLY A 33 4.40 8.96 6.02
C GLY A 33 5.50 7.93 6.18
N CYS A 34 5.61 6.94 5.27
CA CYS A 34 6.57 5.85 5.42
C CYS A 34 7.31 5.62 4.12
N THR A 35 8.60 6.00 4.10
CA THR A 35 9.40 5.85 2.88
C THR A 35 9.68 4.39 2.55
N ASP A 36 9.75 3.53 3.56
CA ASP A 36 9.97 2.10 3.32
C ASP A 36 8.81 1.50 2.52
N CYS A 37 7.59 1.86 2.88
CA CYS A 37 6.43 1.37 2.17
C CYS A 37 6.30 2.01 0.79
N GLN A 38 6.75 3.25 0.63
CA GLN A 38 6.79 3.89 -0.69
C GLN A 38 7.70 3.11 -1.64
N GLY A 39 8.87 2.70 -1.15
CA GLY A 39 9.79 1.91 -1.96
C GLY A 39 9.18 0.57 -2.35
N ALA A 40 8.52 -0.09 -1.41
CA ALA A 40 7.85 -1.35 -1.70
C ALA A 40 6.73 -1.16 -2.71
N TYR A 41 5.97 -0.08 -2.61
CA TYR A 41 4.91 0.23 -3.55
C TYR A 41 5.46 0.39 -4.97
N GLU A 42 6.54 1.16 -5.12
CA GLU A 42 7.15 1.36 -6.42
C GLU A 42 7.66 0.04 -7.01
N PHE A 43 8.26 -0.79 -6.17
CA PHE A 43 8.76 -2.08 -6.60
C PHE A 43 7.64 -2.96 -7.12
N HIS A 44 6.55 -3.06 -6.36
CA HIS A 44 5.40 -3.86 -6.78
C HIS A 44 4.76 -3.31 -8.05
N ALA A 45 4.68 -2.01 -8.16
CA ALA A 45 4.08 -1.39 -9.35
C ALA A 45 4.90 -1.68 -10.61
N GLU A 46 6.21 -1.72 -10.49
CA GLU A 46 7.06 -2.03 -11.64
C GLU A 46 6.95 -3.49 -12.07
N LEU A 47 6.68 -4.39 -11.13
CA LEU A 47 6.56 -5.81 -11.45
C LEU A 47 5.24 -6.16 -12.14
N ARG A 48 4.29 -5.27 -12.09
CA ARG A 48 3.02 -5.50 -12.76
C ARG A 48 3.15 -5.10 -14.24
#